data_227b4c31bc2a0331bd3a77998f85b809
#
_entry.id   227b4c31bc2a0331bd3a77998f85b809
#
_cell.length_a   1.000
_cell.length_b   1.000
_cell.length_c   1.000
_cell.angle_alpha   90.00
_cell.angle_beta   90.00
_cell.angle_gamma   90.00
#
_symmetry.space_group_name_H-M   'P 1'
#
loop_
_entity.id
_entity.type
_entity.pdbx_description
1 polymer ?
#
loop_
_entity_poly.entity_id
_entity_poly.type
_entity_poly.pdbx_seq_one_letter_code
_entity_poly.pdbx_strand_id
1 'polypeptide(L)'
;LKNHSFYERGDLEKFINESTISLKDKLIKPRDYQLDAFVHGIQNKRAILISPTGSGKSLIIYMMMRHYLSHEMDKKVLVVVPTTSLVEQMYKDFESYSWQDASFDVEDDVHRIYSGKEKIDFEASVVITTWQSAIKLPLSWFSGYGMVIGDEAHTFKAKSLTTIMNRLVNAGFRIGTTGTIDDAISNKMTLEGNFGPVYKVTTTKELIDADTLAQLTIQCLVLKYSD
;
A
#
# COMPACT_ATOMS: atom_id res chain seq x y z
N LEU A 1 10.62 3.72 -27.32
CA LEU A 1 9.34 3.25 -27.90
C LEU A 1 9.17 1.72 -27.72
N LYS A 2 9.33 1.22 -26.50
CA LYS A 2 8.95 -0.15 -26.11
C LYS A 2 8.52 -0.06 -24.66
N ASN A 3 7.23 -0.17 -24.37
CA ASN A 3 6.69 -0.54 -23.04
C ASN A 3 5.29 0.04 -22.80
N HIS A 4 4.41 0.11 -23.81
CA HIS A 4 3.01 0.41 -23.54
C HIS A 4 2.20 -0.86 -23.17
N SER A 5 2.63 -2.06 -23.59
CA SER A 5 1.85 -3.28 -23.40
C SER A 5 1.68 -3.72 -21.93
N PHE A 6 2.70 -3.52 -21.08
CA PHE A 6 2.65 -4.00 -19.67
C PHE A 6 1.71 -3.21 -18.76
N TYR A 7 1.12 -2.14 -19.23
CA TYR A 7 0.20 -1.29 -18.47
C TYR A 7 -1.22 -1.27 -19.03
N GLU A 8 -1.49 -2.05 -20.07
CA GLU A 8 -2.85 -2.23 -20.58
C GLU A 8 -3.67 -3.02 -19.57
N ARG A 9 -4.95 -2.65 -19.40
CA ARG A 9 -5.84 -3.31 -18.42
C ARG A 9 -5.87 -4.83 -18.60
N GLY A 10 -5.96 -5.31 -19.83
CA GLY A 10 -6.01 -6.74 -20.13
C GLY A 10 -4.77 -7.50 -19.68
N ASP A 11 -3.57 -6.90 -19.85
CA ASP A 11 -2.32 -7.52 -19.42
C ASP A 11 -2.21 -7.52 -17.88
N LEU A 12 -2.69 -6.48 -17.20
CA LEU A 12 -2.73 -6.40 -15.75
C LEU A 12 -3.70 -7.41 -15.14
N GLU A 13 -4.88 -7.56 -15.73
CA GLU A 13 -5.86 -8.58 -15.33
C GLU A 13 -5.31 -10.00 -15.57
N LYS A 14 -4.63 -10.22 -16.70
CA LYS A 14 -3.96 -11.48 -16.98
C LYS A 14 -2.89 -11.79 -15.94
N PHE A 15 -2.02 -10.81 -15.59
CA PHE A 15 -1.03 -10.97 -14.54
C PHE A 15 -1.64 -11.44 -13.22
N ILE A 16 -2.74 -10.81 -12.79
CA ILE A 16 -3.44 -11.20 -11.56
C ILE A 16 -4.06 -12.59 -11.66
N ASN A 17 -4.65 -12.94 -12.81
CA ASN A 17 -5.26 -14.26 -13.01
C ASN A 17 -4.24 -15.40 -13.05
N GLU A 18 -3.01 -15.11 -13.49
CA GLU A 18 -1.89 -16.06 -13.53
C GLU A 18 -1.10 -16.07 -12.19
N SER A 19 -1.29 -15.06 -11.33
CA SER A 19 -0.63 -14.98 -10.03
C SER A 19 -1.26 -15.94 -9.02
N THR A 20 -0.40 -16.58 -8.22
CA THR A 20 -0.84 -17.41 -7.10
C THR A 20 -0.97 -16.52 -5.86
N ILE A 21 -2.18 -16.08 -5.57
CA ILE A 21 -2.49 -15.30 -4.37
C ILE A 21 -3.28 -16.16 -3.41
N SER A 22 -2.82 -16.29 -2.18
CA SER A 22 -3.47 -17.10 -1.15
C SER A 22 -3.85 -16.29 0.09
N LEU A 23 -4.70 -16.85 0.90
CA LEU A 23 -4.91 -16.44 2.28
C LEU A 23 -4.64 -17.68 3.13
N LYS A 24 -3.43 -17.79 3.63
CA LYS A 24 -2.85 -19.04 4.15
C LYS A 24 -2.88 -20.13 3.05
N ASP A 25 -3.47 -21.25 3.36
CA ASP A 25 -3.58 -22.44 2.48
C ASP A 25 -4.65 -22.33 1.39
N LYS A 26 -5.48 -21.28 1.40
CA LYS A 26 -6.59 -21.11 0.47
C LYS A 26 -6.29 -20.05 -0.60
N LEU A 27 -6.36 -20.43 -1.86
CA LEU A 27 -6.30 -19.49 -2.98
C LEU A 27 -7.46 -18.50 -2.93
N ILE A 28 -7.16 -17.23 -3.15
CA ILE A 28 -8.15 -16.15 -3.19
C ILE A 28 -8.07 -15.41 -4.53
N LYS A 29 -9.20 -14.82 -4.91
CA LYS A 29 -9.26 -13.87 -6.03
C LYS A 29 -9.54 -12.48 -5.48
N PRO A 30 -8.87 -11.45 -6.00
CA PRO A 30 -9.21 -10.08 -5.67
C PRO A 30 -10.66 -9.78 -6.05
N ARG A 31 -11.30 -8.92 -5.29
CA ARG A 31 -12.61 -8.36 -5.63
C ARG A 31 -12.45 -7.32 -6.74
N ASP A 32 -13.53 -7.04 -7.48
CA ASP A 32 -13.50 -6.15 -8.63
C ASP A 32 -12.91 -4.77 -8.28
N TYR A 33 -13.32 -4.17 -7.17
CA TYR A 33 -12.79 -2.88 -6.74
C TYR A 33 -11.30 -2.93 -6.35
N GLN A 34 -10.79 -4.07 -5.87
CA GLN A 34 -9.36 -4.26 -5.57
C GLN A 34 -8.56 -4.38 -6.86
N LEU A 35 -9.11 -5.08 -7.85
CA LEU A 35 -8.54 -5.17 -9.18
C LEU A 35 -8.52 -3.81 -9.88
N ASP A 36 -9.61 -3.05 -9.81
CA ASP A 36 -9.68 -1.69 -10.35
C ASP A 36 -8.67 -0.74 -9.68
N ALA A 37 -8.50 -0.83 -8.37
CA ALA A 37 -7.50 -0.05 -7.63
C ALA A 37 -6.07 -0.42 -8.05
N PHE A 38 -5.78 -1.71 -8.20
CA PHE A 38 -4.50 -2.21 -8.70
C PHE A 38 -4.21 -1.67 -10.11
N VAL A 39 -5.16 -1.85 -11.04
CA VAL A 39 -5.03 -1.36 -12.43
C VAL A 39 -4.80 0.15 -12.44
N HIS A 40 -5.60 0.91 -11.70
CA HIS A 40 -5.46 2.36 -11.61
C HIS A 40 -4.08 2.78 -11.09
N GLY A 41 -3.61 2.16 -10.00
CA GLY A 41 -2.31 2.48 -9.41
C GLY A 41 -1.14 2.19 -10.34
N ILE A 42 -1.15 1.06 -11.03
CA ILE A 42 -0.08 0.68 -11.96
C ILE A 42 -0.10 1.56 -13.22
N GLN A 43 -1.26 1.81 -13.82
CA GLN A 43 -1.37 2.63 -15.03
C GLN A 43 -0.95 4.08 -14.81
N ASN A 44 -1.36 4.66 -13.68
CA ASN A 44 -1.08 6.07 -13.39
C ASN A 44 0.28 6.27 -12.70
N LYS A 45 0.87 5.23 -12.11
CA LYS A 45 2.14 5.27 -11.36
C LYS A 45 2.12 6.17 -10.11
N ARG A 46 1.23 7.12 -10.06
CA ARG A 46 1.07 8.07 -8.96
C ARG A 46 -0.41 8.23 -8.64
N ALA A 47 -0.81 7.84 -7.44
CA ALA A 47 -2.20 7.95 -6.98
C ALA A 47 -2.30 7.90 -5.45
N ILE A 48 -3.38 8.46 -4.93
CA ILE A 48 -3.86 8.22 -3.57
C ILE A 48 -5.12 7.37 -3.67
N LEU A 49 -5.09 6.18 -3.15
CA LEU A 49 -6.19 5.23 -3.16
C LEU A 49 -6.98 5.35 -1.85
N ILE A 50 -8.20 5.87 -1.93
CA ILE A 50 -9.09 5.92 -0.77
C ILE A 50 -9.89 4.61 -0.71
N SER A 51 -9.64 3.86 0.34
CA SER A 51 -10.27 2.57 0.58
C SER A 51 -10.51 2.38 2.08
N PRO A 52 -11.74 2.17 2.54
CA PRO A 52 -12.05 2.10 3.96
C PRO A 52 -11.36 0.92 4.65
N THR A 53 -11.33 0.94 5.98
CA THR A 53 -10.84 -0.19 6.77
C THR A 53 -11.66 -1.43 6.46
N GLY A 54 -10.99 -2.59 6.35
CA GLY A 54 -11.63 -3.85 5.98
C GLY A 54 -11.82 -4.08 4.48
N SER A 55 -11.46 -3.12 3.61
CA SER A 55 -11.51 -3.29 2.15
C SER A 55 -10.39 -4.17 1.57
N GLY A 56 -9.40 -4.55 2.39
CA GLY A 56 -8.24 -5.33 1.94
C GLY A 56 -7.17 -4.48 1.25
N LYS A 57 -6.85 -3.30 1.78
CA LYS A 57 -5.76 -2.43 1.30
C LYS A 57 -4.43 -3.16 1.17
N SER A 58 -4.08 -4.01 2.14
CA SER A 58 -2.83 -4.78 2.11
C SER A 58 -2.73 -5.72 0.90
N LEU A 59 -3.84 -6.28 0.44
CA LEU A 59 -3.88 -7.08 -0.79
C LEU A 59 -3.63 -6.22 -2.04
N ILE A 60 -4.21 -5.02 -2.11
CA ILE A 60 -3.96 -4.08 -3.21
C ILE A 60 -2.48 -3.70 -3.24
N ILE A 61 -1.88 -3.40 -2.08
CA ILE A 61 -0.45 -3.10 -1.94
C ILE A 61 0.40 -4.30 -2.41
N TYR A 62 0.05 -5.52 -1.97
CA TYR A 62 0.74 -6.75 -2.37
C TYR A 62 0.71 -6.96 -3.88
N MET A 63 -0.46 -6.84 -4.52
CA MET A 63 -0.59 -7.00 -5.97
C MET A 63 0.28 -6.00 -6.74
N MET A 64 0.29 -4.72 -6.34
CA MET A 64 1.12 -3.69 -6.98
C MET A 64 2.61 -3.98 -6.80
N MET A 65 3.02 -4.35 -5.60
CA MET A 65 4.40 -4.71 -5.29
C MET A 65 4.85 -5.92 -6.12
N ARG A 66 4.06 -6.99 -6.18
CA ARG A 66 4.39 -8.19 -6.95
C ARG A 66 4.48 -7.90 -8.46
N HIS A 67 3.53 -7.15 -9.00
CA HIS A 67 3.57 -6.72 -10.40
C HIS A 67 4.81 -5.88 -10.68
N TYR A 68 5.14 -4.93 -9.81
CA TYR A 68 6.32 -4.09 -9.97
C TYR A 68 7.61 -4.93 -10.00
N LEU A 69 7.81 -5.81 -9.03
CA LEU A 69 9.00 -6.67 -8.95
C LEU A 69 9.15 -7.63 -10.14
N SER A 70 8.05 -8.08 -10.74
CA SER A 70 8.08 -8.97 -11.91
C SER A 70 8.50 -8.25 -13.21
N HIS A 71 8.43 -6.92 -13.27
CA HIS A 71 8.72 -6.12 -14.46
C HIS A 71 9.92 -5.20 -14.33
N GLU A 72 10.29 -4.80 -13.11
CA GLU A 72 11.37 -3.84 -12.81
C GLU A 72 12.41 -4.49 -11.88
N MET A 73 13.16 -5.46 -12.41
CA MET A 73 14.05 -6.35 -11.65
C MET A 73 15.22 -5.63 -10.95
N ASP A 74 15.60 -4.42 -11.42
CA ASP A 74 16.77 -3.70 -10.88
C ASP A 74 16.44 -2.78 -9.71
N LYS A 75 15.19 -2.67 -9.29
CA LYS A 75 14.76 -1.70 -8.28
C LYS A 75 13.86 -2.33 -7.24
N LYS A 76 13.98 -1.79 -6.03
CA LYS A 76 13.27 -2.25 -4.84
C LYS A 76 11.97 -1.51 -4.62
N VAL A 77 11.13 -2.10 -3.78
CA VAL A 77 9.88 -1.51 -3.31
C VAL A 77 10.01 -1.10 -1.84
N LEU A 78 9.62 0.14 -1.54
CA LEU A 78 9.54 0.66 -0.19
C LEU A 78 8.07 0.79 0.24
N VAL A 79 7.71 0.12 1.33
CA VAL A 79 6.40 0.27 1.97
C VAL A 79 6.59 1.02 3.28
N VAL A 80 5.92 2.17 3.41
CA VAL A 80 6.01 3.04 4.60
C VAL A 80 4.68 3.03 5.33
N VAL A 81 4.71 2.70 6.60
CA VAL A 81 3.52 2.61 7.47
C VAL A 81 3.68 3.46 8.72
N PRO A 82 2.60 3.83 9.43
CA PRO A 82 2.69 4.74 10.58
C PRO A 82 3.29 4.12 11.85
N THR A 83 3.11 2.82 12.10
CA THR A 83 3.48 2.18 13.37
C THR A 83 4.23 0.86 13.18
N THR A 84 4.99 0.46 14.21
CA THR A 84 5.70 -0.84 14.22
C THR A 84 4.75 -2.03 14.15
N SER A 85 3.57 -1.94 14.77
CA SER A 85 2.56 -2.99 14.69
C SER A 85 2.04 -3.18 13.27
N LEU A 86 1.90 -2.10 12.49
CA LEU A 86 1.51 -2.18 11.09
C LEU A 86 2.64 -2.72 10.19
N VAL A 87 3.91 -2.50 10.54
CA VAL A 87 5.04 -3.18 9.85
C VAL A 87 4.91 -4.69 9.99
N GLU A 88 4.70 -5.19 11.21
CA GLU A 88 4.56 -6.63 11.47
C GLU A 88 3.28 -7.21 10.87
N GLN A 89 2.18 -6.46 10.87
CA GLN A 89 0.94 -6.88 10.24
C GLN A 89 1.10 -6.99 8.73
N MET A 90 1.65 -5.96 8.08
CA MET A 90 1.88 -5.96 6.63
C MET A 90 2.78 -7.12 6.19
N TYR A 91 3.82 -7.41 6.97
CA TYR A 91 4.70 -8.56 6.73
C TYR A 91 3.93 -9.88 6.79
N LYS A 92 3.11 -10.10 7.83
CA LYS A 92 2.26 -11.29 7.97
C LYS A 92 1.20 -11.40 6.88
N ASP A 93 0.66 -10.26 6.44
CA ASP A 93 -0.28 -10.24 5.33
C ASP A 93 0.42 -10.72 4.05
N PHE A 94 1.64 -10.22 3.76
CA PHE A 94 2.43 -10.64 2.61
C PHE A 94 2.81 -12.13 2.68
N GLU A 95 3.23 -12.62 3.85
CA GLU A 95 3.49 -14.04 4.10
C GLU A 95 2.24 -14.90 3.80
N SER A 96 1.07 -14.44 4.25
CA SER A 96 -0.20 -15.13 3.98
C SER A 96 -0.59 -15.11 2.51
N TYR A 97 -0.34 -14.00 1.79
CA TYR A 97 -0.67 -13.86 0.37
C TYR A 97 0.27 -14.63 -0.54
N SER A 98 1.54 -14.79 -0.15
CA SER A 98 2.56 -15.53 -0.92
C SER A 98 2.66 -17.00 -0.56
N TRP A 99 1.89 -17.51 0.39
CA TRP A 99 2.01 -18.87 0.94
C TRP A 99 2.14 -19.99 -0.11
N GLN A 100 1.52 -19.82 -1.27
CA GLN A 100 1.59 -20.79 -2.37
C GLN A 100 2.39 -20.26 -3.58
N ASP A 101 3.03 -19.10 -3.47
CA ASP A 101 3.80 -18.49 -4.55
C ASP A 101 5.27 -18.92 -4.49
N ALA A 102 5.64 -19.88 -5.32
CA ALA A 102 7.03 -20.37 -5.38
C ALA A 102 8.04 -19.33 -5.91
N SER A 103 7.59 -18.19 -6.42
CA SER A 103 8.45 -17.15 -7.00
C SER A 103 8.73 -15.98 -6.05
N PHE A 104 8.22 -16.02 -4.81
CA PHE A 104 8.41 -14.96 -3.84
C PHE A 104 8.37 -15.53 -2.41
N ASP A 105 9.49 -15.40 -1.71
CA ASP A 105 9.61 -15.81 -0.32
C ASP A 105 9.73 -14.57 0.58
N VAL A 106 8.78 -14.40 1.49
CA VAL A 106 8.76 -13.24 2.38
C VAL A 106 9.93 -13.22 3.36
N GLU A 107 10.46 -14.37 3.76
CA GLU A 107 11.62 -14.43 4.65
C GLU A 107 12.89 -13.91 3.98
N ASP A 108 13.05 -14.19 2.69
CA ASP A 108 14.22 -13.80 1.89
C ASP A 108 14.01 -12.42 1.22
N ASP A 109 12.82 -12.16 0.69
CA ASP A 109 12.54 -11.00 -0.15
C ASP A 109 12.13 -9.75 0.62
N VAL A 110 11.60 -9.88 1.86
CA VAL A 110 11.02 -8.76 2.60
C VAL A 110 11.77 -8.46 3.89
N HIS A 111 12.34 -7.27 3.97
CA HIS A 111 13.01 -6.79 5.17
C HIS A 111 12.16 -5.77 5.94
N ARG A 112 12.29 -5.76 7.27
CA ARG A 112 11.57 -4.85 8.17
C ARG A 112 12.53 -3.95 8.92
N ILE A 113 12.29 -2.62 8.88
CA ILE A 113 13.09 -1.63 9.59
C ILE A 113 12.19 -0.78 10.49
N TYR A 114 12.41 -0.86 11.79
CA TYR A 114 11.76 -0.01 12.80
C TYR A 114 12.59 0.05 14.09
N SER A 115 12.19 0.87 15.06
CA SER A 115 12.90 1.01 16.34
C SER A 115 13.03 -0.34 17.05
N GLY A 116 14.26 -0.76 17.31
CA GLY A 116 14.62 -2.09 17.84
C GLY A 116 14.89 -3.14 16.75
N LYS A 117 14.67 -2.82 15.47
CA LYS A 117 15.00 -3.67 14.32
C LYS A 117 15.54 -2.78 13.19
N GLU A 118 16.75 -2.25 13.41
CA GLU A 118 17.31 -1.16 12.60
C GLU A 118 18.39 -1.63 11.60
N LYS A 119 18.68 -2.94 11.56
CA LYS A 119 19.65 -3.51 10.61
C LYS A 119 19.15 -3.25 9.19
N ILE A 120 20.02 -2.71 8.36
CA ILE A 120 19.75 -2.53 6.93
C ILE A 120 20.13 -3.82 6.20
N ASP A 121 19.21 -4.30 5.38
CA ASP A 121 19.46 -5.38 4.44
C ASP A 121 19.47 -4.80 3.01
N PHE A 122 20.58 -5.00 2.32
CA PHE A 122 20.76 -4.51 0.95
C PHE A 122 20.33 -5.53 -0.11
N GLU A 123 20.04 -6.77 0.27
CA GLU A 123 19.63 -7.82 -0.68
C GLU A 123 18.11 -7.88 -0.85
N ALA A 124 17.36 -7.62 0.21
CA ALA A 124 15.91 -7.68 0.17
C ALA A 124 15.30 -6.79 -0.92
N SER A 125 14.36 -7.35 -1.66
CA SER A 125 13.65 -6.68 -2.77
C SER A 125 12.58 -5.71 -2.28
N VAL A 126 12.05 -5.94 -1.08
CA VAL A 126 11.02 -5.15 -0.43
C VAL A 126 11.46 -4.73 0.96
N VAL A 127 11.26 -3.48 1.32
CA VAL A 127 11.44 -3.03 2.70
C VAL A 127 10.14 -2.43 3.23
N ILE A 128 9.69 -2.93 4.38
CA ILE A 128 8.58 -2.36 5.13
C ILE A 128 9.16 -1.60 6.32
N THR A 129 8.81 -0.32 6.46
CA THR A 129 9.38 0.53 7.52
C THR A 129 8.36 1.55 8.03
N THR A 130 8.63 2.08 9.22
CA THR A 130 7.90 3.26 9.70
C THR A 130 8.52 4.53 9.13
N TRP A 131 7.71 5.60 8.94
CA TRP A 131 8.24 6.87 8.47
C TRP A 131 9.27 7.48 9.45
N GLN A 132 9.15 7.20 10.76
CA GLN A 132 10.08 7.64 11.79
C GLN A 132 11.45 6.98 11.66
N SER A 133 11.48 5.73 11.22
CA SER A 133 12.73 4.99 10.95
C SER A 133 13.30 5.38 9.59
N ALA A 134 12.47 5.46 8.56
CA ALA A 134 12.90 5.85 7.23
C ALA A 134 13.63 7.20 7.20
N ILE A 135 13.12 8.21 7.89
CA ILE A 135 13.72 9.56 7.87
C ILE A 135 15.16 9.60 8.41
N LYS A 136 15.54 8.63 9.25
CA LYS A 136 16.89 8.52 9.85
C LYS A 136 17.90 7.86 8.93
N LEU A 137 17.45 7.18 7.86
CA LEU A 137 18.31 6.44 6.95
C LEU A 137 19.12 7.38 6.05
N PRO A 138 20.32 6.99 5.63
CA PRO A 138 21.18 7.81 4.79
C PRO A 138 20.57 8.02 3.40
N LEU A 139 20.90 9.14 2.75
CA LEU A 139 20.37 9.49 1.43
C LEU A 139 20.62 8.42 0.38
N SER A 140 21.81 7.81 0.40
CA SER A 140 22.20 6.73 -0.52
C SER A 140 21.31 5.50 -0.45
N TRP A 141 20.69 5.24 0.70
CA TRP A 141 19.76 4.13 0.89
C TRP A 141 18.52 4.26 0.00
N PHE A 142 18.05 5.48 -0.22
CA PHE A 142 16.82 5.74 -1.00
C PHE A 142 16.98 5.54 -2.50
N SER A 143 18.21 5.53 -3.02
CA SER A 143 18.47 5.46 -4.47
C SER A 143 18.08 4.11 -5.10
N GLY A 144 18.01 3.04 -4.31
CA GLY A 144 17.65 1.70 -4.77
C GLY A 144 16.15 1.49 -5.02
N TYR A 145 15.29 2.41 -4.56
CA TYR A 145 13.84 2.23 -4.65
C TYR A 145 13.25 2.88 -5.88
N GLY A 146 12.51 2.11 -6.67
CA GLY A 146 11.77 2.62 -7.83
C GLY A 146 10.27 2.72 -7.59
N MET A 147 9.76 2.05 -6.56
CA MET A 147 8.39 2.15 -6.09
C MET A 147 8.34 2.47 -4.61
N VAL A 148 7.45 3.39 -4.22
CA VAL A 148 7.11 3.67 -2.83
C VAL A 148 5.60 3.59 -2.63
N ILE A 149 5.19 2.91 -1.57
CA ILE A 149 3.80 2.80 -1.14
C ILE A 149 3.71 3.30 0.30
N GLY A 150 2.88 4.32 0.54
CA GLY A 150 2.58 4.84 1.88
C GLY A 150 1.22 4.37 2.34
N ASP A 151 1.16 3.46 3.31
CA ASP A 151 -0.12 3.06 3.88
C ASP A 151 -0.53 4.00 5.03
N GLU A 152 -1.83 4.22 5.17
CA GLU A 152 -2.43 5.24 6.04
C GLU A 152 -1.75 6.62 5.86
N ALA A 153 -1.57 7.01 4.60
CA ALA A 153 -0.78 8.17 4.20
C ALA A 153 -1.24 9.50 4.86
N HIS A 154 -2.51 9.60 5.25
CA HIS A 154 -3.06 10.76 5.96
C HIS A 154 -2.44 10.98 7.34
N THR A 155 -1.86 9.94 7.95
CA THR A 155 -1.24 10.02 9.28
C THR A 155 0.19 10.56 9.26
N PHE A 156 0.81 10.66 8.08
CA PHE A 156 2.19 11.12 7.96
C PHE A 156 2.27 12.63 8.18
N LYS A 157 3.23 13.05 9.02
CA LYS A 157 3.52 14.47 9.16
C LYS A 157 4.00 15.02 7.81
N ALA A 158 3.38 16.08 7.31
CA ALA A 158 3.65 16.68 6.00
C ALA A 158 5.16 16.91 5.74
N LYS A 159 5.88 17.47 6.70
CA LYS A 159 7.34 17.70 6.59
C LYS A 159 8.14 16.41 6.46
N SER A 160 7.78 15.37 7.23
CA SER A 160 8.49 14.07 7.19
C SER A 160 8.22 13.34 5.90
N LEU A 161 6.95 13.32 5.45
CA LEU A 161 6.56 12.76 4.18
C LEU A 161 7.32 13.40 3.02
N THR A 162 7.26 14.73 2.91
CA THR A 162 7.96 15.48 1.86
C THR A 162 9.46 15.22 1.88
N THR A 163 10.08 15.12 3.08
CA THR A 163 11.51 14.81 3.19
C THR A 163 11.83 13.42 2.63
N ILE A 164 11.04 12.40 2.97
CA ILE A 164 11.23 11.03 2.47
C ILE A 164 11.03 11.01 0.94
N MET A 165 9.95 11.61 0.46
CA MET A 165 9.62 11.62 -0.97
C MET A 165 10.65 12.36 -1.83
N ASN A 166 11.29 13.41 -1.31
CA ASN A 166 12.38 14.12 -1.98
C ASN A 166 13.67 13.29 -2.04
N ARG A 167 13.90 12.37 -1.10
CA ARG A 167 15.03 11.45 -1.12
C ARG A 167 14.84 10.29 -2.11
N LEU A 168 13.60 9.94 -2.43
CA LEU A 168 13.22 8.87 -3.35
C LEU A 168 13.27 9.35 -4.81
N VAL A 169 14.44 9.82 -5.26
CA VAL A 169 14.61 10.44 -6.60
C VAL A 169 14.35 9.48 -7.76
N ASN A 170 14.53 8.18 -7.52
CA ASN A 170 14.34 7.14 -8.53
C ASN A 170 12.95 6.49 -8.47
N ALA A 171 12.12 6.82 -7.47
CA ALA A 171 10.78 6.25 -7.33
C ALA A 171 9.82 6.87 -8.36
N GLY A 172 9.66 6.18 -9.48
CA GLY A 172 8.68 6.53 -10.52
C GLY A 172 7.25 6.19 -10.11
N PHE A 173 7.08 5.13 -9.29
CA PHE A 173 5.79 4.73 -8.73
C PHE A 173 5.66 5.25 -7.30
N ARG A 174 4.61 6.04 -7.06
CA ARG A 174 4.33 6.67 -5.75
C ARG A 174 2.86 6.52 -5.42
N ILE A 175 2.53 5.55 -4.58
CA ILE A 175 1.16 5.21 -4.23
C ILE A 175 0.92 5.51 -2.74
N GLY A 176 -0.11 6.29 -2.45
CA GLY A 176 -0.63 6.46 -1.09
C GLY A 176 -1.90 5.62 -0.92
N THR A 177 -2.06 4.91 0.19
CA THR A 177 -3.33 4.29 0.56
C THR A 177 -3.84 4.90 1.85
N THR A 178 -5.15 5.08 1.96
CA THR A 178 -5.77 5.67 3.16
C THR A 178 -7.24 5.30 3.28
N GLY A 179 -7.75 5.18 4.50
CA GLY A 179 -9.18 4.98 4.77
C GLY A 179 -10.00 6.25 4.61
N THR A 180 -9.41 7.39 4.92
CA THR A 180 -10.04 8.71 4.88
C THR A 180 -9.04 9.77 4.43
N ILE A 181 -9.52 10.84 3.82
CA ILE A 181 -8.74 12.06 3.65
C ILE A 181 -9.42 13.12 4.51
N ASP A 182 -8.63 13.72 5.39
CA ASP A 182 -9.05 14.88 6.15
C ASP A 182 -9.27 16.07 5.20
N ASP A 183 -10.40 16.76 5.35
CA ASP A 183 -10.78 17.89 4.49
C ASP A 183 -9.91 19.15 4.68
N ALA A 184 -8.90 19.08 5.56
CA ALA A 184 -7.90 20.15 5.67
C ALA A 184 -7.15 20.29 4.33
N ILE A 185 -7.45 21.34 3.59
CA ILE A 185 -6.93 21.63 2.24
C ILE A 185 -5.42 21.50 2.16
N SER A 186 -4.68 21.98 3.16
CA SER A 186 -3.22 21.93 3.20
C SER A 186 -2.67 20.51 3.27
N ASN A 187 -3.35 19.61 3.99
CA ASN A 187 -2.94 18.21 4.10
C ASN A 187 -3.19 17.45 2.80
N LYS A 188 -4.35 17.66 2.20
CA LYS A 188 -4.71 17.08 0.89
C LYS A 188 -3.73 17.51 -0.20
N MET A 189 -3.41 18.81 -0.31
CA MET A 189 -2.45 19.31 -1.30
C MET A 189 -1.05 18.70 -1.11
N THR A 190 -0.61 18.51 0.14
CA THR A 190 0.68 17.87 0.43
C THR A 190 0.68 16.42 -0.01
N LEU A 191 -0.39 15.68 0.25
CA LEU A 191 -0.52 14.29 -0.15
C LEU A 191 -0.57 14.15 -1.68
N GLU A 192 -1.40 14.95 -2.36
CA GLU A 192 -1.51 14.94 -3.83
C GLU A 192 -0.20 15.35 -4.50
N GLY A 193 0.53 16.31 -3.95
CA GLY A 193 1.84 16.71 -4.45
C GLY A 193 2.90 15.60 -4.37
N ASN A 194 2.83 14.76 -3.34
CA ASN A 194 3.78 13.67 -3.13
C ASN A 194 3.41 12.37 -3.87
N PHE A 195 2.13 11.97 -3.84
CA PHE A 195 1.67 10.71 -4.40
C PHE A 195 0.96 10.87 -5.74
N GLY A 196 0.18 11.90 -5.95
CA GLY A 196 -0.64 12.11 -7.15
C GLY A 196 -2.12 12.30 -6.83
N PRO A 197 -3.00 12.29 -7.84
CA PRO A 197 -4.43 12.54 -7.66
C PRO A 197 -5.12 11.45 -6.83
N VAL A 198 -6.22 11.86 -6.22
CA VAL A 198 -7.08 10.96 -5.43
C VAL A 198 -7.92 10.06 -6.34
N TYR A 199 -7.92 8.77 -6.03
CA TYR A 199 -8.82 7.78 -6.61
C TYR A 199 -9.62 7.08 -5.51
N LYS A 200 -10.94 7.14 -5.61
CA LYS A 200 -11.86 6.50 -4.66
C LYS A 200 -12.07 5.05 -5.08
N VAL A 201 -11.57 4.12 -4.28
CA VAL A 201 -11.62 2.68 -4.56
C VAL A 201 -13.01 2.11 -4.30
N THR A 202 -13.53 2.33 -3.10
CA THR A 202 -14.86 1.88 -2.66
C THR A 202 -15.28 2.66 -1.42
N THR A 203 -16.50 2.48 -0.99
CA THR A 203 -17.07 3.10 0.23
C THR A 203 -17.45 2.06 1.27
N THR A 204 -17.51 2.48 2.54
CA THR A 204 -18.02 1.62 3.62
C THR A 204 -19.44 1.11 3.30
N LYS A 205 -20.29 1.95 2.71
CA LYS A 205 -21.65 1.58 2.31
C LYS A 205 -21.64 0.47 1.26
N GLU A 206 -20.86 0.61 0.20
CA GLU A 206 -20.74 -0.42 -0.86
C GLU A 206 -20.22 -1.75 -0.29
N LEU A 207 -19.30 -1.72 0.68
CA LEU A 207 -18.79 -2.92 1.32
C LEU A 207 -19.83 -3.59 2.24
N ILE A 208 -20.68 -2.81 2.90
CA ILE A 208 -21.80 -3.32 3.70
C ILE A 208 -22.87 -3.92 2.78
N ASP A 209 -23.24 -3.20 1.72
CA ASP A 209 -24.26 -3.63 0.75
C ASP A 209 -23.83 -4.93 0.00
N ALA A 210 -22.51 -5.16 -0.11
CA ALA A 210 -21.91 -6.38 -0.68
C ALA A 210 -21.62 -7.48 0.36
N ASP A 211 -22.13 -7.39 1.58
CA ASP A 211 -21.89 -8.33 2.69
C ASP A 211 -20.39 -8.56 2.99
N THR A 212 -19.55 -7.60 2.61
CA THR A 212 -18.10 -7.65 2.88
C THR A 212 -17.75 -7.14 4.27
N LEU A 213 -18.51 -6.18 4.77
CA LEU A 213 -18.45 -5.66 6.14
C LEU A 213 -19.75 -5.92 6.88
N ALA A 214 -19.61 -6.15 8.18
CA ALA A 214 -20.77 -6.31 9.05
C ALA A 214 -21.63 -5.04 9.08
N GLN A 215 -22.93 -5.19 9.15
CA GLN A 215 -23.84 -4.07 9.38
C GLN A 215 -23.62 -3.48 10.77
N LEU A 216 -23.45 -2.16 10.84
CA LEU A 216 -23.30 -1.44 12.10
C LEU A 216 -24.58 -0.66 12.40
N THR A 217 -25.24 -0.98 13.53
CA THR A 217 -26.33 -0.20 14.07
C THR A 217 -25.84 0.56 15.29
N ILE A 218 -25.89 1.89 15.26
CA ILE A 218 -25.54 2.76 16.38
C ILE A 218 -26.85 3.20 17.05
N GLN A 219 -27.03 2.81 18.33
CA GLN A 219 -28.13 3.28 19.16
C GLN A 219 -27.60 4.33 20.14
N CYS A 220 -28.08 5.58 20.00
CA CYS A 220 -27.76 6.66 20.92
C CYS A 220 -28.82 6.72 22.04
N LEU A 221 -28.44 6.40 23.25
CA LEU A 221 -29.29 6.59 24.44
C LEU A 221 -29.08 8.01 24.95
N VAL A 222 -30.11 8.83 24.86
CA VAL A 222 -30.10 10.18 25.44
C VAL A 222 -30.76 10.12 26.81
N LEU A 223 -29.98 10.27 27.86
CA LEU A 223 -30.47 10.41 29.23
C LEU A 223 -30.91 11.86 29.45
N LYS A 224 -32.20 12.08 29.77
CA LYS A 224 -32.69 13.36 30.22
C LYS A 224 -32.73 13.33 31.73
N TYR A 225 -31.98 14.23 32.36
CA TYR A 225 -32.11 14.46 33.80
C TYR A 225 -33.22 15.49 34.00
N SER A 226 -34.10 15.25 34.95
CA SER A 226 -35.01 16.26 35.48
C SER A 226 -34.23 17.18 36.42
N ASP A 227 -34.36 18.48 36.25
CA ASP A 227 -33.86 19.50 37.19
C ASP A 227 -34.43 19.31 38.59
#